data_4821b1b707e136b7ffd1e121b7375860
#
_entry.id   4821b1b707e136b7ffd1e121b7375860
#
_cell.length_a   1.000
_cell.length_b   1.000
_cell.length_c   1.000
_cell.angle_alpha   90.00
_cell.angle_beta   90.00
_cell.angle_gamma   90.00
#
_symmetry.space_group_name_H-M   'P 1'
#
loop_
_entity.id
_entity.type
_entity.pdbx_description
1 polymer ?
#
loop_
_entity_poly.entity_id
_entity_poly.type
_entity_poly.pdbx_seq_one_letter_code
_entity_poly.pdbx_strand_id
1 'polypeptide(L)'
;PAAMGAKVGRPDTTVWSIDGDGCFQMTNQELATCAIEGIPIKVAIINNESLGMVRQWQTLFYNERYSNSDLHSKRIPDFVKLADAYGCVGLSCDSPGDVDDTINKAMSINDVPVVVDFRVHRDAMVWPMVAAGSSNDEIKYARGLAPKFEEDDL
;
A
#
# COMPACT_ATOMS: atom_id res chain seq x y z
N PRO A 1 10.66 -5.96 -5.36
CA PRO A 1 12.10 -6.05 -5.77
C PRO A 1 12.97 -4.98 -5.11
N ALA A 2 12.57 -3.70 -5.10
CA ALA A 2 13.39 -2.61 -4.54
C ALA A 2 13.68 -2.79 -3.04
N ALA A 3 12.68 -3.16 -2.25
CA ALA A 3 12.84 -3.45 -0.82
C ALA A 3 13.79 -4.63 -0.58
N MET A 4 13.69 -5.67 -1.40
CA MET A 4 14.61 -6.83 -1.39
C MET A 4 16.05 -6.36 -1.63
N GLY A 5 16.30 -5.56 -2.68
CA GLY A 5 17.63 -5.01 -2.95
C GLY A 5 18.14 -4.10 -1.83
N ALA A 6 17.27 -3.27 -1.25
CA ALA A 6 17.63 -2.42 -0.11
C ALA A 6 18.04 -3.25 1.12
N LYS A 7 17.35 -4.36 1.40
CA LYS A 7 17.67 -5.25 2.52
C LYS A 7 19.00 -5.98 2.31
N VAL A 8 19.27 -6.42 1.09
CA VAL A 8 20.57 -7.03 0.73
C VAL A 8 21.71 -6.01 0.90
N GLY A 9 21.53 -4.78 0.44
CA GLY A 9 22.50 -3.69 0.58
C GLY A 9 22.67 -3.17 2.01
N ARG A 10 21.69 -3.34 2.86
CA ARG A 10 21.66 -2.90 4.27
C ARG A 10 21.08 -3.98 5.19
N PRO A 11 21.80 -5.07 5.40
CA PRO A 11 21.30 -6.26 6.10
C PRO A 11 20.92 -5.97 7.58
N ASP A 12 21.56 -4.99 8.20
CA ASP A 12 21.30 -4.61 9.61
C ASP A 12 20.08 -3.69 9.78
N THR A 13 19.45 -3.25 8.68
CA THR A 13 18.37 -2.28 8.72
C THR A 13 17.03 -2.97 8.47
N THR A 14 16.00 -2.61 9.21
CA THR A 14 14.62 -3.01 8.87
C THR A 14 14.19 -2.31 7.60
N VAL A 15 13.66 -3.06 6.65
CA VAL A 15 13.17 -2.54 5.37
C VAL A 15 11.70 -2.87 5.22
N TRP A 16 10.89 -1.83 5.02
CA TRP A 16 9.49 -1.93 4.69
C TRP A 16 9.25 -1.57 3.22
N SER A 17 8.45 -2.38 2.53
CA SER A 17 7.78 -2.03 1.27
C SER A 17 6.34 -1.64 1.59
N ILE A 18 5.90 -0.48 1.14
CA ILE A 18 4.51 -0.03 1.30
C ILE A 18 3.90 0.02 -0.09
N ASP A 19 2.96 -0.87 -0.36
CA ASP A 19 2.37 -1.07 -1.67
C ASP A 19 0.85 -1.13 -1.58
N GLY A 20 0.14 -0.73 -2.64
CA GLY A 20 -1.27 -1.05 -2.80
C GLY A 20 -1.45 -2.52 -3.21
N ASP A 21 -2.64 -3.06 -2.96
CA ASP A 21 -3.01 -4.44 -3.31
C ASP A 21 -2.83 -4.75 -4.80
N GLY A 22 -3.14 -3.82 -5.69
CA GLY A 22 -2.92 -3.96 -7.12
C GLY A 22 -1.44 -3.91 -7.52
N CYS A 23 -0.64 -3.03 -6.89
CA CYS A 23 0.80 -2.92 -7.16
C CYS A 23 1.56 -4.14 -6.67
N PHE A 24 1.24 -4.61 -5.46
CA PHE A 24 1.86 -5.80 -4.87
C PHE A 24 1.72 -7.03 -5.77
N GLN A 25 0.57 -7.22 -6.41
CA GLN A 25 0.31 -8.37 -7.28
C GLN A 25 1.22 -8.41 -8.52
N MET A 26 1.86 -7.30 -8.91
CA MET A 26 2.71 -7.29 -10.11
C MET A 26 4.04 -7.99 -9.92
N THR A 27 4.56 -8.06 -8.67
CA THR A 27 5.89 -8.62 -8.38
C THR A 27 5.92 -9.45 -7.10
N ASN A 28 4.78 -9.91 -6.60
CA ASN A 28 4.71 -10.70 -5.35
C ASN A 28 5.51 -12.00 -5.41
N GLN A 29 5.75 -12.56 -6.60
CA GLN A 29 6.53 -13.79 -6.79
C GLN A 29 7.97 -13.67 -6.27
N GLU A 30 8.51 -12.46 -6.14
CA GLU A 30 9.84 -12.23 -5.57
C GLU A 30 9.94 -12.60 -4.09
N LEU A 31 8.79 -12.75 -3.41
CA LEU A 31 8.73 -13.25 -2.04
C LEU A 31 9.29 -14.67 -1.92
N ALA A 32 9.16 -15.50 -2.96
CA ALA A 32 9.74 -16.82 -2.98
C ALA A 32 11.28 -16.74 -2.86
N THR A 33 11.92 -15.84 -3.60
CA THR A 33 13.35 -15.58 -3.51
C THR A 33 13.70 -15.03 -2.13
N CYS A 34 12.94 -14.09 -1.60
CA CYS A 34 13.18 -13.54 -0.26
C CYS A 34 13.13 -14.61 0.83
N ALA A 35 12.18 -15.56 0.74
CA ALA A 35 12.07 -16.65 1.69
C ALA A 35 13.23 -17.65 1.57
N ILE A 36 13.59 -18.02 0.34
CA ILE A 36 14.68 -18.99 0.07
C ILE A 36 16.04 -18.43 0.50
N GLU A 37 16.30 -17.16 0.19
CA GLU A 37 17.59 -16.52 0.44
C GLU A 37 17.69 -15.87 1.84
N GLY A 38 16.64 -15.98 2.67
CA GLY A 38 16.63 -15.40 4.02
C GLY A 38 16.71 -13.87 4.00
N ILE A 39 15.95 -13.21 3.15
CA ILE A 39 15.90 -11.74 3.03
C ILE A 39 14.66 -11.23 3.74
N PRO A 40 14.70 -10.93 5.05
CA PRO A 40 13.53 -10.65 5.89
C PRO A 40 13.02 -9.21 5.71
N ILE A 41 12.42 -8.94 4.57
CA ILE A 41 11.70 -7.67 4.36
C ILE A 41 10.32 -7.70 5.03
N LYS A 42 9.78 -6.52 5.27
CA LYS A 42 8.39 -6.31 5.68
C LYS A 42 7.62 -5.70 4.52
N VAL A 43 6.44 -6.21 4.24
CA VAL A 43 5.55 -5.68 3.21
C VAL A 43 4.25 -5.25 3.86
N ALA A 44 3.90 -3.97 3.72
CA ALA A 44 2.60 -3.44 4.10
C ALA A 44 1.75 -3.29 2.84
N ILE A 45 0.73 -4.10 2.71
CA ILE A 45 -0.26 -3.98 1.62
C ILE A 45 -1.38 -3.06 2.10
N ILE A 46 -1.51 -1.90 1.47
CA ILE A 46 -2.63 -0.99 1.72
C ILE A 46 -3.78 -1.42 0.81
N ASN A 47 -4.60 -2.32 1.36
CA ASN A 47 -5.62 -3.03 0.61
C ASN A 47 -6.97 -2.30 0.67
N ASN A 48 -7.30 -1.59 -0.39
CA ASN A 48 -8.60 -0.96 -0.61
C ASN A 48 -9.44 -1.68 -1.68
N GLU A 49 -8.99 -2.83 -2.15
CA GLU A 49 -9.62 -3.62 -3.22
C GLU A 49 -9.83 -2.83 -4.52
N SER A 50 -8.92 -1.90 -4.80
CA SER A 50 -9.05 -0.99 -5.93
C SER A 50 -7.68 -0.53 -6.43
N LEU A 51 -7.59 -0.22 -7.73
CA LEU A 51 -6.50 0.59 -8.26
C LEU A 51 -6.77 2.05 -7.86
N GLY A 52 -6.48 2.38 -6.59
CA GLY A 52 -6.99 3.56 -5.90
C GLY A 52 -6.72 4.87 -6.61
N MET A 53 -5.49 5.13 -7.08
CA MET A 53 -5.17 6.36 -7.80
C MET A 53 -5.88 6.43 -9.17
N VAL A 54 -5.97 5.32 -9.89
CA VAL A 54 -6.71 5.27 -11.16
C VAL A 54 -8.18 5.58 -10.92
N ARG A 55 -8.78 4.97 -9.90
CA ARG A 55 -10.17 5.21 -9.52
C ARG A 55 -10.40 6.66 -9.09
N GLN A 56 -9.47 7.25 -8.32
CA GLN A 56 -9.53 8.66 -7.92
C GLN A 56 -9.56 9.59 -9.13
N TRP A 57 -8.74 9.34 -10.14
CA TRP A 57 -8.74 10.10 -11.38
C TRP A 57 -10.04 9.94 -12.16
N GLN A 58 -10.58 8.72 -12.23
CA GLN A 58 -11.87 8.47 -12.86
C GLN A 58 -13.00 9.24 -12.15
N THR A 59 -12.94 9.31 -10.82
CA THR A 59 -13.88 10.09 -10.02
C THR A 59 -13.77 11.59 -10.30
N LEU A 60 -12.54 12.13 -10.37
CA LEU A 60 -12.32 13.56 -10.43
C LEU A 60 -12.41 14.15 -11.85
N PHE A 61 -11.95 13.39 -12.86
CA PHE A 61 -11.73 13.91 -14.20
C PHE A 61 -12.55 13.22 -15.30
N TYR A 62 -13.16 12.06 -15.01
CA TYR A 62 -13.87 11.26 -16.00
C TYR A 62 -15.35 11.03 -15.65
N ASN A 63 -15.96 11.93 -14.88
CA ASN A 63 -17.38 11.88 -14.51
C ASN A 63 -17.78 10.52 -13.89
N GLU A 64 -16.93 9.97 -13.03
CA GLU A 64 -17.15 8.68 -12.36
C GLU A 64 -17.33 7.49 -13.33
N ARG A 65 -16.77 7.58 -14.52
CA ARG A 65 -16.72 6.46 -15.47
C ARG A 65 -15.65 5.47 -15.05
N TYR A 66 -16.01 4.59 -14.13
CA TYR A 66 -15.10 3.56 -13.63
C TYR A 66 -14.91 2.45 -14.65
N SER A 67 -13.64 2.16 -14.96
CA SER A 67 -13.27 1.08 -15.87
C SER A 67 -12.04 0.37 -15.35
N ASN A 68 -12.17 -0.92 -15.06
CA ASN A 68 -11.10 -1.83 -14.62
C ASN A 68 -10.27 -1.36 -13.40
N SER A 69 -10.77 -0.42 -12.62
CA SER A 69 -10.11 0.08 -11.40
C SER A 69 -10.65 -0.53 -10.12
N ASP A 70 -11.78 -1.21 -10.19
CA ASP A 70 -12.45 -1.85 -9.07
C ASP A 70 -12.08 -3.34 -9.02
N LEU A 71 -11.42 -3.76 -7.96
CA LEU A 71 -10.97 -5.14 -7.77
C LEU A 71 -11.94 -5.93 -6.87
N HIS A 72 -12.74 -5.28 -6.04
CA HIS A 72 -13.63 -5.93 -5.06
C HIS A 72 -14.74 -6.77 -5.72
N SER A 73 -15.15 -6.46 -6.93
CA SER A 73 -16.11 -7.25 -7.71
C SER A 73 -15.52 -8.54 -8.28
N LYS A 74 -14.21 -8.73 -8.13
CA LYS A 74 -13.45 -9.89 -8.57
C LYS A 74 -13.02 -10.70 -7.35
N ARG A 75 -12.57 -11.93 -7.57
CA ARG A 75 -11.88 -12.69 -6.53
C ARG A 75 -10.45 -12.19 -6.43
N ILE A 76 -10.17 -11.36 -5.45
CA ILE A 76 -8.80 -10.97 -5.12
C ILE A 76 -8.11 -12.07 -4.30
N PRO A 77 -6.79 -12.18 -4.36
CA PRO A 77 -6.04 -13.12 -3.54
C PRO A 77 -6.23 -12.84 -2.04
N ASP A 78 -6.25 -13.91 -1.25
CA ASP A 78 -6.04 -13.85 0.18
C ASP A 78 -4.51 -13.66 0.40
N PHE A 79 -4.10 -12.45 0.73
CA PHE A 79 -2.68 -12.12 0.82
C PHE A 79 -1.97 -12.80 1.99
N VAL A 80 -2.70 -13.13 3.05
CA VAL A 80 -2.17 -13.89 4.19
C VAL A 80 -1.82 -15.31 3.76
N LYS A 81 -2.74 -15.99 3.06
CA LYS A 81 -2.47 -17.33 2.52
C LYS A 81 -1.41 -17.32 1.42
N LEU A 82 -1.37 -16.25 0.62
CA LEU A 82 -0.35 -16.10 -0.40
C LEU A 82 1.04 -15.96 0.22
N ALA A 83 1.18 -15.19 1.30
CA ALA A 83 2.42 -15.08 2.05
C ALA A 83 2.87 -16.43 2.61
N ASP A 84 1.97 -17.17 3.23
CA ASP A 84 2.23 -18.51 3.75
C ASP A 84 2.70 -19.48 2.64
N ALA A 85 2.03 -19.45 1.49
CA ALA A 85 2.40 -20.26 0.33
C ALA A 85 3.82 -19.98 -0.19
N TYR A 86 4.34 -18.76 -0.01
CA TYR A 86 5.71 -18.38 -0.34
C TYR A 86 6.72 -18.65 0.78
N GLY A 87 6.30 -19.20 1.94
CA GLY A 87 7.16 -19.39 3.09
C GLY A 87 7.42 -18.11 3.91
N CYS A 88 6.55 -17.13 3.77
CA CYS A 88 6.56 -15.88 4.52
C CYS A 88 5.55 -15.93 5.67
N VAL A 89 5.62 -15.00 6.62
CA VAL A 89 4.57 -14.82 7.62
C VAL A 89 3.53 -13.83 7.10
N GLY A 90 2.27 -14.26 7.04
CA GLY A 90 1.13 -13.41 6.71
C GLY A 90 0.42 -12.91 7.97
N LEU A 91 0.12 -11.60 8.00
CA LEU A 91 -0.67 -10.95 9.04
C LEU A 91 -1.79 -10.15 8.40
N SER A 92 -2.92 -9.98 9.10
CA SER A 92 -3.98 -9.05 8.70
C SER A 92 -4.21 -7.99 9.75
N CYS A 93 -4.63 -6.82 9.32
CA CYS A 93 -5.04 -5.70 10.15
C CYS A 93 -6.34 -5.13 9.59
N ASP A 94 -7.44 -5.40 10.27
CA ASP A 94 -8.80 -5.08 9.80
C ASP A 94 -9.39 -3.85 10.51
N SER A 95 -8.68 -3.30 11.51
CA SER A 95 -9.18 -2.17 12.32
C SER A 95 -8.06 -1.18 12.64
N PRO A 96 -8.36 0.13 12.70
CA PRO A 96 -7.38 1.13 13.11
C PRO A 96 -6.78 0.90 14.51
N GLY A 97 -7.55 0.27 15.40
CA GLY A 97 -7.09 -0.03 16.77
C GLY A 97 -6.00 -1.10 16.83
N ASP A 98 -5.89 -1.94 15.79
CA ASP A 98 -4.95 -3.06 15.75
C ASP A 98 -3.64 -2.72 15.02
N VAL A 99 -3.51 -1.50 14.50
CA VAL A 99 -2.36 -1.10 13.65
C VAL A 99 -1.05 -1.21 14.40
N ASP A 100 -0.95 -0.62 15.60
CA ASP A 100 0.28 -0.61 16.37
C ASP A 100 0.71 -2.02 16.78
N ASP A 101 -0.22 -2.83 17.25
CA ASP A 101 0.06 -4.22 17.64
C ASP A 101 0.49 -5.07 16.44
N THR A 102 -0.15 -4.87 15.29
CA THR A 102 0.21 -5.58 14.05
C THR A 102 1.60 -5.18 13.56
N ILE A 103 1.94 -3.89 13.59
CA ILE A 103 3.28 -3.41 13.25
C ILE A 103 4.32 -3.98 14.22
N ASN A 104 4.07 -3.92 15.54
CA ASN A 104 4.96 -4.46 16.55
C ASN A 104 5.19 -5.97 16.36
N LYS A 105 4.14 -6.71 16.04
CA LYS A 105 4.24 -8.14 15.71
C LYS A 105 5.09 -8.37 14.47
N ALA A 106 4.86 -7.62 13.40
CA ALA A 106 5.67 -7.71 12.19
C ALA A 106 7.14 -7.37 12.45
N MET A 107 7.41 -6.36 13.29
CA MET A 107 8.76 -5.95 13.67
C MET A 107 9.50 -6.97 14.53
N SER A 108 8.78 -7.80 15.29
CA SER A 108 9.38 -8.85 16.12
C SER A 108 9.88 -10.06 15.31
N ILE A 109 9.43 -10.25 14.09
CA ILE A 109 9.79 -11.38 13.21
C ILE A 109 10.93 -10.93 12.28
N ASN A 110 12.16 -11.46 12.45
CA ASN A 110 13.33 -10.95 11.75
C ASN A 110 14.11 -12.02 10.97
N ASP A 111 13.61 -13.23 10.91
CA ASP A 111 14.21 -14.38 10.23
C ASP A 111 13.58 -14.71 8.86
N VAL A 112 12.35 -14.29 8.65
CA VAL A 112 11.60 -14.51 7.41
C VAL A 112 10.91 -13.23 6.94
N PRO A 113 10.52 -13.13 5.64
CA PRO A 113 9.70 -12.03 5.19
C PRO A 113 8.32 -12.03 5.86
N VAL A 114 7.80 -10.82 6.10
CA VAL A 114 6.46 -10.64 6.67
C VAL A 114 5.61 -9.82 5.70
N VAL A 115 4.40 -10.29 5.45
CA VAL A 115 3.41 -9.56 4.65
C VAL A 115 2.23 -9.21 5.56
N VAL A 116 1.89 -7.95 5.63
CA VAL A 116 0.74 -7.46 6.40
C VAL A 116 -0.31 -6.92 5.43
N ASP A 117 -1.50 -7.50 5.45
CA ASP A 117 -2.67 -7.02 4.73
C ASP A 117 -3.42 -6.00 5.61
N PHE A 118 -3.16 -4.70 5.38
CA PHE A 118 -3.88 -3.61 6.03
C PHE A 118 -5.13 -3.27 5.22
N ARG A 119 -6.29 -3.66 5.72
CA ARG A 119 -7.56 -3.37 5.07
C ARG A 119 -8.00 -1.96 5.37
N VAL A 120 -8.09 -1.16 4.33
CA VAL A 120 -8.47 0.25 4.42
C VAL A 120 -9.79 0.50 3.70
N HIS A 121 -10.39 1.66 3.95
CA HIS A 121 -11.66 2.02 3.34
C HIS A 121 -11.49 2.16 1.81
N ARG A 122 -12.31 1.45 1.05
CA ARG A 122 -12.21 1.38 -0.42
C ARG A 122 -12.36 2.72 -1.14
N ASP A 123 -13.09 3.65 -0.54
CA ASP A 123 -13.34 4.96 -1.14
C ASP A 123 -12.38 6.04 -0.64
N ALA A 124 -11.37 5.66 0.17
CA ALA A 124 -10.34 6.59 0.60
C ALA A 124 -9.58 7.14 -0.61
N MET A 125 -9.38 8.44 -0.62
CA MET A 125 -8.64 9.17 -1.65
C MET A 125 -7.36 9.74 -1.06
N VAL A 126 -6.37 9.94 -1.92
CA VAL A 126 -5.09 10.55 -1.54
C VAL A 126 -5.20 12.07 -1.68
N TRP A 127 -5.06 12.75 -0.56
CA TRP A 127 -5.07 14.21 -0.48
C TRP A 127 -3.87 14.69 0.36
N PRO A 128 -3.28 15.85 0.07
CA PRO A 128 -3.55 16.73 -1.06
C PRO A 128 -3.07 16.16 -2.40
N MET A 129 -3.60 16.67 -3.50
CA MET A 129 -3.28 16.21 -4.84
C MET A 129 -3.09 17.40 -5.80
N VAL A 130 -2.04 17.36 -6.61
CA VAL A 130 -1.84 18.26 -7.75
C VAL A 130 -2.15 17.48 -9.02
N ALA A 131 -3.11 17.96 -9.81
CA ALA A 131 -3.48 17.33 -11.07
C ALA A 131 -2.39 17.52 -12.13
N ALA A 132 -2.25 16.58 -13.06
CA ALA A 132 -1.35 16.72 -14.19
C ALA A 132 -1.70 17.98 -15.00
N GLY A 133 -0.68 18.79 -15.33
CA GLY A 133 -0.84 20.07 -16.04
C GLY A 133 -1.27 21.24 -15.16
N SER A 134 -1.47 21.04 -13.86
CA SER A 134 -1.70 22.10 -12.88
C SER A 134 -0.41 22.55 -12.22
N SER A 135 -0.39 23.78 -11.72
CA SER A 135 0.70 24.29 -10.91
C SER A 135 0.55 23.89 -9.43
N ASN A 136 1.63 23.98 -8.64
CA ASN A 136 1.60 23.57 -7.23
C ASN A 136 0.68 24.43 -6.35
N ASP A 137 0.35 25.65 -6.78
CA ASP A 137 -0.63 26.52 -6.13
C ASP A 137 -2.09 26.15 -6.43
N GLU A 138 -2.31 25.26 -7.41
CA GLU A 138 -3.63 24.71 -7.73
C GLU A 138 -3.88 23.36 -7.02
N ILE A 139 -3.27 23.16 -5.87
CA ILE A 139 -3.38 21.93 -5.09
C ILE A 139 -4.81 21.68 -4.63
N LYS A 140 -5.26 20.42 -4.70
CA LYS A 140 -6.57 19.97 -4.25
C LYS A 140 -6.43 19.23 -2.92
N TYR A 141 -7.21 19.63 -1.90
CA TYR A 141 -7.19 19.00 -0.58
C TYR A 141 -8.29 17.97 -0.39
N ALA A 142 -9.43 18.19 -1.01
CA ALA A 142 -10.52 17.26 -1.10
C ALA A 142 -11.39 17.63 -2.29
N ARG A 143 -12.33 16.75 -2.63
CA ARG A 143 -13.28 17.02 -3.73
C ARG A 143 -14.06 18.32 -3.44
N GLY A 144 -13.86 19.32 -4.29
CA GLY A 144 -14.59 20.60 -4.21
C GLY A 144 -14.13 21.58 -3.12
N LEU A 145 -13.05 21.27 -2.38
CA LEU A 145 -12.49 22.16 -1.37
C LEU A 145 -11.20 22.79 -1.87
N ALA A 146 -11.10 24.12 -1.73
CA ALA A 146 -9.82 24.82 -1.89
C ALA A 146 -9.04 24.78 -0.59
N PRO A 147 -7.68 24.78 -0.64
CA PRO A 147 -6.86 24.87 0.56
C PRO A 147 -7.12 26.19 1.29
N LYS A 148 -7.22 26.12 2.61
CA LYS A 148 -7.14 27.28 3.46
C LYS A 148 -5.81 27.19 4.19
N PHE A 149 -4.87 28.08 3.86
CA PHE A 149 -3.67 28.29 4.64
C PHE A 149 -3.99 29.34 5.70
N GLU A 150 -3.67 29.09 6.94
CA GLU A 150 -3.63 30.14 7.96
C GLU A 150 -2.33 30.94 7.72
N GLU A 151 -2.38 32.27 7.96
CA GLU A 151 -1.22 33.16 7.67
C GLU A 151 0.03 32.78 8.46
N ASP A 152 -0.11 31.95 9.52
CA ASP A 152 0.99 31.47 10.35
C ASP A 152 1.70 30.20 9.80
N ASP A 153 1.25 29.64 8.69
CA ASP A 153 1.83 28.46 8.02
C ASP A 153 2.84 28.81 6.92
N LEU A 154 3.16 30.09 6.73
CA LEU A 154 4.18 30.65 5.82
C LEU A 154 5.37 31.17 6.60
#